data_4bd8067f2adefa0aa04de308c96d0b46
#
_entry.id   4bd8067f2adefa0aa04de308c96d0b46
#
_cell.length_a   1.000
_cell.length_b   1.000
_cell.length_c   1.000
_cell.angle_alpha   90.00
_cell.angle_beta   90.00
_cell.angle_gamma   90.00
#
_symmetry.space_group_name_H-M   'P 1'
#
loop_
_entity.id
_entity.type
_entity.pdbx_description
1 polymer ?
#
loop_
_entity_poly.entity_id
_entity_poly.type
_entity_poly.pdbx_seq_one_letter_code
_entity_poly.pdbx_strand_id
1 'polypeptide(L)'
;MRKAMVFGGGGFIGSHLVRRLKKEGFWVRAVDLKLPEFWDTEADDFIIDDLRDPQVVKESYDTQFDEVYQLAADMGGAGFVFTGENDADIMHNSCLININVLHEHTRRNQRGRIFYSSSACIYPEHNQLDPDNPNCEEASA
;
A
#
# COMPACT_ATOMS: atom_id res chain seq x y z
N MET A 1 -4.05 -20.94 10.09
CA MET A 1 -2.88 -20.11 9.69
C MET A 1 -3.43 -18.73 9.31
N ARG A 2 -2.89 -17.68 9.90
CA ARG A 2 -3.31 -16.30 9.56
C ARG A 2 -2.88 -15.96 8.14
N LYS A 3 -3.71 -15.15 7.45
CA LYS A 3 -3.47 -14.72 6.07
C LYS A 3 -3.34 -13.20 6.00
N ALA A 4 -2.35 -12.72 5.27
CA ALA A 4 -2.15 -11.32 5.00
C ALA A 4 -2.14 -11.02 3.49
N MET A 5 -2.73 -9.88 3.12
CA MET A 5 -2.65 -9.30 1.79
C MET A 5 -1.73 -8.07 1.83
N VAL A 6 -0.81 -7.96 0.87
CA VAL A 6 0.07 -6.79 0.72
C VAL A 6 -0.06 -6.24 -0.69
N PHE A 7 -0.84 -5.18 -0.85
CA PHE A 7 -0.87 -4.39 -2.08
C PHE A 7 0.34 -3.46 -2.12
N GLY A 8 1.08 -3.47 -3.21
CA GLY A 8 2.39 -2.82 -3.29
C GLY A 8 3.54 -3.69 -2.77
N GLY A 9 3.36 -5.02 -2.83
CA GLY A 9 4.33 -5.98 -2.27
C GLY A 9 5.66 -6.08 -3.03
N GLY A 10 5.75 -5.56 -4.25
CA GLY A 10 6.98 -5.46 -5.03
C GLY A 10 7.79 -4.20 -4.74
N GLY A 11 7.20 -3.21 -4.07
CA GLY A 11 7.87 -1.99 -3.66
C GLY A 11 8.84 -2.20 -2.49
N PHE A 12 9.63 -1.15 -2.18
CA PHE A 12 10.63 -1.23 -1.11
C PHE A 12 10.01 -1.59 0.25
N ILE A 13 9.02 -0.83 0.70
CA ILE A 13 8.36 -1.09 1.99
C ILE A 13 7.60 -2.42 1.95
N GLY A 14 6.83 -2.65 0.88
CA GLY A 14 6.01 -3.84 0.73
C GLY A 14 6.80 -5.14 0.77
N SER A 15 7.95 -5.19 0.09
CA SER A 15 8.80 -6.38 0.07
C SER A 15 9.43 -6.69 1.45
N HIS A 16 9.81 -5.69 2.20
CA HIS A 16 10.24 -5.85 3.59
C HIS A 16 9.11 -6.35 4.49
N LEU A 17 7.89 -5.81 4.31
CA LEU A 17 6.72 -6.23 5.06
C LEU A 17 6.35 -7.69 4.76
N VAL A 18 6.38 -8.11 3.49
CA VAL A 18 6.18 -9.52 3.11
C VAL A 18 7.13 -10.42 3.88
N ARG A 19 8.44 -10.13 3.87
CA ARG A 19 9.44 -10.90 4.63
C ARG A 19 9.15 -10.94 6.13
N ARG A 20 8.72 -9.83 6.70
CA ARG A 20 8.37 -9.77 8.13
C ARG A 20 7.15 -10.64 8.44
N LEU A 21 6.08 -10.56 7.66
CA LEU A 21 4.88 -11.36 7.83
C LEU A 21 5.16 -12.85 7.68
N LYS A 22 6.02 -13.24 6.74
CA LYS A 22 6.46 -14.64 6.59
C LYS A 22 7.17 -15.15 7.84
N LYS A 23 8.07 -14.35 8.42
CA LYS A 23 8.74 -14.70 9.69
C LYS A 23 7.78 -14.84 10.87
N GLU A 24 6.66 -14.14 10.84
CA GLU A 24 5.58 -14.24 11.84
C GLU A 24 4.58 -15.38 11.57
N GLY A 25 4.81 -16.16 10.52
CA GLY A 25 4.03 -17.35 10.20
C GLY A 25 2.72 -17.08 9.46
N PHE A 26 2.60 -15.92 8.80
CA PHE A 26 1.47 -15.67 7.91
C PHE A 26 1.63 -16.40 6.57
N TRP A 27 0.50 -16.80 5.99
CA TRP A 27 0.40 -17.00 4.57
C TRP A 27 0.20 -15.63 3.91
N VAL A 28 1.05 -15.27 2.96
CA VAL A 28 1.08 -13.92 2.41
C VAL A 28 0.80 -13.94 0.91
N ARG A 29 -0.22 -13.19 0.49
CA ARG A 29 -0.42 -12.80 -0.90
C ARG A 29 0.10 -11.38 -1.09
N ALA A 30 0.87 -11.15 -2.14
CA ALA A 30 1.31 -9.84 -2.56
C ALA A 30 0.79 -9.52 -3.96
N VAL A 31 0.49 -8.25 -4.22
CA VAL A 31 0.06 -7.75 -5.55
C VAL A 31 0.83 -6.49 -5.87
N ASP A 32 1.42 -6.43 -7.06
CA ASP A 32 2.15 -5.26 -7.54
C ASP A 32 2.28 -5.31 -9.07
N LEU A 33 2.66 -4.22 -9.70
CA LEU A 33 3.01 -4.15 -11.13
C LEU A 33 4.29 -4.92 -11.46
N LYS A 34 5.15 -5.16 -10.47
CA LYS A 34 6.46 -5.81 -10.64
C LYS A 34 6.88 -6.59 -9.40
N LEU A 35 7.79 -7.53 -9.59
CA LEU A 35 8.49 -8.20 -8.50
C LEU A 35 9.46 -7.25 -7.79
N PRO A 36 9.84 -7.55 -6.52
CA PRO A 36 10.88 -6.79 -5.81
C PRO A 36 12.19 -6.75 -6.60
N GLU A 37 12.89 -5.62 -6.55
CA GLU A 37 14.13 -5.41 -7.31
C GLU A 37 15.38 -5.98 -6.62
N PHE A 38 15.36 -6.06 -5.28
CA PHE A 38 16.59 -6.33 -4.51
C PHE A 38 16.72 -7.79 -4.05
N TRP A 39 15.64 -8.56 -4.07
CA TRP A 39 15.61 -9.99 -3.67
C TRP A 39 14.35 -10.68 -4.19
N ASP A 40 14.40 -11.99 -4.23
CA ASP A 40 13.23 -12.79 -4.55
C ASP A 40 12.14 -12.63 -3.50
N THR A 41 10.88 -12.57 -3.94
CA THR A 41 9.76 -12.46 -3.01
C THR A 41 9.63 -13.71 -2.14
N GLU A 42 9.30 -13.52 -0.88
CA GLU A 42 8.96 -14.60 0.05
C GLU A 42 7.44 -14.81 0.17
N ALA A 43 6.63 -14.08 -0.60
CA ALA A 43 5.18 -14.28 -0.62
C ALA A 43 4.82 -15.71 -1.07
N ASP A 44 3.79 -16.30 -0.46
CA ASP A 44 3.28 -17.61 -0.89
C ASP A 44 2.58 -17.52 -2.25
N ASP A 45 2.02 -16.36 -2.54
CA ASP A 45 1.37 -16.05 -3.80
C ASP A 45 1.67 -14.60 -4.19
N PHE A 46 2.08 -14.40 -5.45
CA PHE A 46 2.41 -13.07 -5.94
C PHE A 46 1.71 -12.83 -7.29
N ILE A 47 0.82 -11.85 -7.30
CA ILE A 47 0.07 -11.43 -8.49
C ILE A 47 0.77 -10.21 -9.09
N ILE A 48 1.22 -10.34 -10.35
CA ILE A 48 1.78 -9.20 -11.10
C ILE A 48 0.66 -8.65 -11.96
N ASP A 49 0.04 -7.57 -11.50
CA ASP A 49 -1.06 -6.94 -12.23
C ASP A 49 -1.36 -5.52 -11.71
N ASP A 50 -2.26 -4.82 -12.40
CA ASP A 50 -2.58 -3.41 -12.15
C ASP A 50 -3.79 -3.25 -11.23
N LEU A 51 -3.57 -2.73 -10.04
CA LEU A 51 -4.61 -2.48 -9.03
C LEU A 51 -5.60 -1.34 -9.41
N ARG A 52 -5.33 -0.62 -10.50
CA ARG A 52 -6.31 0.32 -11.06
C ARG A 52 -7.46 -0.42 -11.76
N ASP A 53 -7.25 -1.67 -12.16
CA ASP A 53 -8.31 -2.54 -12.64
C ASP A 53 -9.08 -3.13 -11.44
N PRO A 54 -10.38 -2.81 -11.30
CA PRO A 54 -11.20 -3.35 -10.22
C PRO A 54 -11.35 -4.87 -10.27
N GLN A 55 -11.19 -5.47 -11.45
CA GLN A 55 -11.28 -6.93 -11.60
C GLN A 55 -10.08 -7.63 -10.95
N VAL A 56 -8.88 -7.04 -11.09
CA VAL A 56 -7.65 -7.54 -10.45
C VAL A 56 -7.80 -7.50 -8.93
N VAL A 57 -8.28 -6.40 -8.38
CA VAL A 57 -8.52 -6.29 -6.93
C VAL A 57 -9.56 -7.29 -6.48
N LYS A 58 -10.65 -7.45 -7.22
CA LYS A 58 -11.71 -8.43 -6.93
C LYS A 58 -11.19 -9.87 -6.92
N GLU A 59 -10.33 -10.24 -7.86
CA GLU A 59 -9.74 -11.57 -7.94
C GLU A 59 -8.72 -11.80 -6.83
N SER A 60 -8.00 -10.77 -6.43
CA SER A 60 -7.05 -10.83 -5.31
C SER A 60 -7.73 -11.20 -3.98
N TYR A 61 -9.01 -10.86 -3.82
CA TYR A 61 -9.80 -11.18 -2.63
C TYR A 61 -10.58 -12.52 -2.77
N ASP A 62 -9.98 -13.56 -3.30
CA ASP A 62 -10.62 -14.88 -3.46
C ASP A 62 -10.84 -15.63 -2.13
N THR A 63 -10.23 -15.17 -1.05
CA THR A 63 -10.31 -15.72 0.30
C THR A 63 -10.42 -14.62 1.36
N GLN A 64 -10.63 -15.01 2.61
CA GLN A 64 -10.59 -14.08 3.74
C GLN A 64 -9.14 -13.83 4.18
N PHE A 65 -8.82 -12.57 4.46
CA PHE A 65 -7.54 -12.14 5.01
C PHE A 65 -7.75 -11.58 6.41
N ASP A 66 -6.85 -11.90 7.32
CA ASP A 66 -6.85 -11.38 8.68
C ASP A 66 -6.30 -9.95 8.73
N GLU A 67 -5.35 -9.67 7.85
CA GLU A 67 -4.71 -8.36 7.73
C GLU A 67 -4.51 -7.98 6.25
N VAL A 68 -4.81 -6.73 5.93
CA VAL A 68 -4.62 -6.16 4.59
C VAL A 68 -3.78 -4.90 4.72
N TYR A 69 -2.72 -4.82 3.94
CA TYR A 69 -1.80 -3.69 3.90
C TYR A 69 -1.87 -3.03 2.53
N GLN A 70 -2.46 -1.83 2.48
CA GLN A 70 -2.56 -1.03 1.28
C GLN A 70 -1.39 -0.04 1.24
N LEU A 71 -0.34 -0.43 0.50
CA LEU A 71 0.88 0.35 0.30
C LEU A 71 1.07 0.76 -1.16
N ALA A 72 0.21 0.24 -2.07
CA ALA A 72 0.31 0.57 -3.47
C ALA A 72 -0.14 2.01 -3.74
N ALA A 73 0.70 2.75 -4.43
CA ALA A 73 0.43 4.11 -4.84
C ALA A 73 1.24 4.42 -6.10
N ASP A 74 0.75 5.38 -6.89
CA ASP A 74 1.57 5.98 -7.94
C ASP A 74 2.49 7.02 -7.30
N MET A 75 3.69 6.57 -6.95
CA MET A 75 4.66 7.34 -6.18
C MET A 75 6.06 7.19 -6.76
N GLY A 76 6.86 8.23 -6.56
CA GLY A 76 8.26 8.27 -6.95
C GLY A 76 9.09 9.08 -5.96
N GLY A 77 10.34 9.29 -6.31
CA GLY A 77 11.22 10.19 -5.56
C GLY A 77 10.80 11.67 -5.66
N ALA A 78 11.49 12.54 -4.93
CA ALA A 78 11.21 13.98 -4.90
C ALA A 78 11.11 14.62 -6.31
N GLY A 79 11.97 14.18 -7.25
CA GLY A 79 11.93 14.66 -8.62
C GLY A 79 10.67 14.25 -9.40
N PHE A 80 10.01 13.18 -9.01
CA PHE A 80 8.74 12.75 -9.61
C PHE A 80 7.55 13.50 -8.99
N VAL A 81 7.58 13.71 -7.68
CA VAL A 81 6.44 14.28 -6.93
C VAL A 81 6.40 15.80 -7.01
N PHE A 82 7.57 16.49 -7.02
CA PHE A 82 7.61 17.96 -6.92
C PHE A 82 7.75 18.71 -8.24
N THR A 83 7.78 18.04 -9.39
CA THR A 83 7.84 18.71 -10.70
C THR A 83 6.51 19.33 -11.12
N GLY A 84 5.40 18.83 -10.59
CA GLY A 84 4.05 19.19 -11.00
C GLY A 84 3.59 18.50 -12.29
N GLU A 85 4.48 17.83 -13.00
CA GLU A 85 4.18 17.16 -14.27
C GLU A 85 3.32 15.91 -14.10
N ASN A 86 3.40 15.27 -12.93
CA ASN A 86 2.74 13.99 -12.63
C ASN A 86 1.54 14.13 -11.67
N ASP A 87 1.18 15.32 -11.25
CA ASP A 87 0.19 15.55 -10.19
C ASP A 87 -1.17 14.90 -10.49
N ALA A 88 -1.65 15.05 -11.71
CA ALA A 88 -2.92 14.49 -12.16
C ALA A 88 -2.90 12.95 -12.12
N ASP A 89 -1.82 12.34 -12.59
CA ASP A 89 -1.65 10.89 -12.64
C ASP A 89 -1.49 10.33 -11.23
N ILE A 90 -0.67 10.96 -10.38
CA ILE A 90 -0.47 10.57 -8.98
C ILE A 90 -1.82 10.56 -8.25
N MET A 91 -2.58 11.63 -8.35
CA MET A 91 -3.89 11.75 -7.70
C MET A 91 -4.88 10.72 -8.26
N HIS A 92 -5.03 10.66 -9.58
CA HIS A 92 -5.97 9.76 -10.24
C HIS A 92 -5.66 8.29 -9.92
N ASN A 93 -4.42 7.87 -10.16
CA ASN A 93 -4.03 6.46 -10.02
C ASN A 93 -4.08 6.00 -8.56
N SER A 94 -3.53 6.78 -7.63
CA SER A 94 -3.55 6.45 -6.21
C SER A 94 -4.97 6.43 -5.64
N CYS A 95 -5.81 7.38 -6.05
CA CYS A 95 -7.21 7.41 -5.64
C CYS A 95 -7.98 6.19 -6.14
N LEU A 96 -7.80 5.83 -7.41
CA LEU A 96 -8.46 4.69 -8.03
C LEU A 96 -8.07 3.36 -7.37
N ILE A 97 -6.78 3.15 -7.10
CA ILE A 97 -6.28 1.98 -6.37
C ILE A 97 -6.97 1.89 -5.00
N ASN A 98 -6.96 2.98 -4.23
CA ASN A 98 -7.54 3.01 -2.89
C ASN A 98 -9.05 2.74 -2.90
N ILE A 99 -9.78 3.31 -3.85
CA ILE A 99 -11.24 3.08 -4.00
C ILE A 99 -11.51 1.63 -4.33
N ASN A 100 -10.79 1.03 -5.26
CA ASN A 100 -10.96 -0.37 -5.65
C ASN A 100 -10.71 -1.31 -4.46
N VAL A 101 -9.60 -1.11 -3.74
CA VAL A 101 -9.25 -1.92 -2.58
C VAL A 101 -10.30 -1.81 -1.48
N LEU A 102 -10.71 -0.60 -1.13
CA LEU A 102 -11.69 -0.37 -0.07
C LEU A 102 -13.07 -0.90 -0.45
N HIS A 103 -13.48 -0.73 -1.72
CA HIS A 103 -14.75 -1.26 -2.23
C HIS A 103 -14.81 -2.79 -2.07
N GLU A 104 -13.80 -3.52 -2.54
CA GLU A 104 -13.79 -4.99 -2.45
C GLU A 104 -13.65 -5.48 -1.02
N HIS A 105 -12.84 -4.82 -0.19
CA HIS A 105 -12.72 -5.14 1.23
C HIS A 105 -14.06 -5.05 1.95
N THR A 106 -14.80 -3.98 1.72
CA THR A 106 -16.12 -3.74 2.34
C THR A 106 -17.18 -4.67 1.77
N ARG A 107 -17.25 -4.81 0.45
CA ARG A 107 -18.26 -5.62 -0.24
C ARG A 107 -18.20 -7.09 0.14
N ARG A 108 -17.01 -7.61 0.37
CA ARG A 108 -16.80 -9.02 0.77
C ARG A 108 -16.91 -9.24 2.27
N ASN A 109 -17.27 -8.22 3.02
CA ASN A 109 -17.37 -8.29 4.47
C ASN A 109 -16.11 -8.91 5.08
N GLN A 110 -14.94 -8.47 4.63
CA GLN A 110 -13.66 -8.88 5.18
C GLN A 110 -13.61 -8.49 6.66
N ARG A 111 -13.31 -9.45 7.52
CA ARG A 111 -13.21 -9.21 8.96
C ARG A 111 -11.83 -8.71 9.39
N GLY A 112 -10.86 -8.83 8.50
CA GLY A 112 -9.49 -8.41 8.72
C GLY A 112 -9.36 -6.90 8.82
N ARG A 113 -8.33 -6.47 9.54
CA ARG A 113 -7.96 -5.06 9.61
C ARG A 113 -7.30 -4.63 8.30
N ILE A 114 -7.63 -3.43 7.85
CA ILE A 114 -6.93 -2.78 6.76
C ILE A 114 -6.01 -1.69 7.31
N PHE A 115 -4.74 -1.73 6.91
CA PHE A 115 -3.79 -0.66 7.12
C PHE A 115 -3.64 0.12 5.81
N TYR A 116 -3.72 1.43 5.89
CA TYR A 116 -3.50 2.35 4.78
C TYR A 116 -2.25 3.19 5.03
N SER A 117 -1.33 3.18 4.08
CA SER A 117 -0.16 4.05 4.10
C SER A 117 -0.56 5.45 3.64
N SER A 118 -0.65 6.38 4.57
CA SER A 118 -0.97 7.77 4.32
C SER A 118 0.29 8.58 3.98
N SER A 119 0.23 9.89 4.10
CA SER A 119 1.31 10.80 3.76
C SER A 119 1.57 11.79 4.91
N ALA A 120 2.82 12.21 5.07
CA ALA A 120 3.19 13.31 5.96
C ALA A 120 2.55 14.66 5.53
N CYS A 121 2.06 14.74 4.29
CA CYS A 121 1.38 15.93 3.78
C CYS A 121 0.03 16.24 4.45
N ILE A 122 -0.49 15.33 5.27
CA ILE A 122 -1.66 15.62 6.11
C ILE A 122 -1.35 16.62 7.23
N TYR A 123 -0.09 16.74 7.63
CA TYR A 123 0.32 17.70 8.67
C TYR A 123 0.54 19.08 8.07
N PRO A 124 0.10 20.16 8.73
CA PRO A 124 0.32 21.51 8.26
C PRO A 124 1.83 21.87 8.25
N GLU A 125 2.21 22.76 7.34
CA GLU A 125 3.61 23.15 7.13
C GLU A 125 4.29 23.61 8.42
N HIS A 126 3.59 24.39 9.26
CA HIS A 126 4.15 24.92 10.49
C HIS A 126 4.60 23.85 11.49
N ASN A 127 4.09 22.62 11.39
CA ASN A 127 4.54 21.48 12.22
C ASN A 127 5.85 20.87 11.71
N GLN A 128 6.29 21.22 10.51
CA GLN A 128 7.41 20.59 9.81
C GLN A 128 8.58 21.53 9.56
N LEU A 129 8.51 22.78 10.04
CA LEU A 129 9.54 23.81 9.80
C LEU A 129 10.83 23.59 10.58
N ASP A 130 10.76 22.96 11.76
CA ASP A 130 11.91 22.67 12.58
C ASP A 130 12.31 21.18 12.41
N PRO A 131 13.41 20.88 11.70
CA PRO A 131 13.84 19.50 11.48
C PRO A 131 14.30 18.80 12.76
N ASP A 132 14.72 19.57 13.78
CA ASP A 132 15.19 19.02 15.05
C ASP A 132 14.06 18.78 16.06
N ASN A 133 12.90 19.40 15.82
CA ASN A 133 11.72 19.27 16.66
C ASN A 133 10.42 19.26 15.83
N PRO A 134 10.21 18.25 14.97
CA PRO A 134 8.99 18.14 14.20
C PRO A 134 7.80 17.87 15.12
N ASN A 135 6.81 18.76 15.13
CA ASN A 135 5.62 18.65 15.97
C ASN A 135 4.44 18.06 15.20
N CYS A 136 4.66 16.91 14.54
CA CYS A 136 3.64 16.19 13.79
C CYS A 136 2.89 15.22 14.71
N GLU A 137 1.96 15.75 15.49
CA GLU A 137 1.10 14.99 16.37
C GLU A 137 -0.24 14.69 15.68
N GLU A 138 -0.85 13.55 16.00
CA GLU A 138 -2.13 13.13 15.42
C GLU A 138 -3.23 14.19 15.58
N ALA A 139 -3.23 14.91 16.71
CA ALA A 139 -4.20 15.97 16.99
C ALA A 139 -4.02 17.23 16.11
N SER A 140 -2.91 17.33 15.36
CA SER A 140 -2.60 18.46 14.48
C SER A 140 -2.78 18.14 12.98
N ALA A 141 -3.19 16.92 12.67
CA ALA A 141 -3.43 16.46 11.29
C ALA A 141 -4.78 16.94 10.74
#